data_0078c44bdd9f32667f6b8c4c6589fb0b
#
_entry.id   0078c44bdd9f32667f6b8c4c6589fb0b
#
_cell.length_a   1.000
_cell.length_b   1.000
_cell.length_c   1.000
_cell.angle_alpha   90.00
_cell.angle_beta   90.00
_cell.angle_gamma   90.00
#
_symmetry.space_group_name_H-M   'P 1'
#
loop_
_entity.id
_entity.type
_entity.pdbx_description
1 polymer ?
#
loop_
_entity_poly.entity_id
_entity_poly.type
_entity_poly.pdbx_seq_one_letter_code
_entity_poly.pdbx_strand_id
1 'polypeptide(L)'
;MEHLSYHKHLSIENTEKLRIVLQEFPPFVRDYFRGLEPSTTAKTRLSYAYDLKVFFYFLQQKNAYFSHKEIKDIVVGDLELLEAVDIEEYLEFLKVYQDSNGKTRTNDERGIHRKLSSLRSFYLYYSKRKLIKNNPTIVVDMPKLHKKQIIRLDPDEVAELLDLVEFGGKDLTGMKKVYYEKNKLRNLAIFTLLLGTGIRVSECVGLDMEHVDFKNNRIKVIRKGGKEDYVYFGDEVEKALRDYIELSRKHIQACEGHESALFLSIQRKRMSVKAIENMVSDSAKQVTMFKHITPHKLRSTYGTNLYKETGDIYLVAEVLGHNDVNTTRKHYAALDEDRKRRAAKVVRMREE
;
A
#
# COMPACT_ATOMS: atom_id res chain seq x y z
N MET A 1 21.62 -22.72 3.18
CA MET A 1 20.54 -22.14 2.32
C MET A 1 20.82 -20.66 2.17
N GLU A 2 20.91 -20.14 0.94
CA GLU A 2 21.09 -18.70 0.72
C GLU A 2 19.97 -17.93 1.43
N HIS A 3 20.32 -16.95 2.23
CA HIS A 3 19.39 -16.05 2.89
C HIS A 3 18.64 -15.23 1.82
N LEU A 4 17.46 -15.70 1.44
CA LEU A 4 16.59 -14.99 0.50
C LEU A 4 16.13 -13.67 1.14
N SER A 5 16.25 -12.56 0.43
CA SER A 5 15.76 -11.28 0.92
C SER A 5 14.23 -11.34 1.17
N TYR A 6 13.73 -10.53 2.11
CA TYR A 6 12.30 -10.41 2.41
C TYR A 6 11.43 -10.24 1.16
N HIS A 7 11.86 -9.42 0.21
CA HIS A 7 11.13 -9.18 -1.03
C HIS A 7 11.07 -10.40 -1.95
N LYS A 8 12.13 -11.22 -1.99
CA LYS A 8 12.12 -12.50 -2.72
C LYS A 8 11.16 -13.50 -2.08
N HIS A 9 11.18 -13.64 -0.75
CA HIS A 9 10.21 -14.47 -0.04
C HIS A 9 8.77 -14.08 -0.34
N LEU A 10 8.45 -12.79 -0.26
CA LEU A 10 7.11 -12.29 -0.54
C LEU A 10 6.71 -12.53 -2.02
N SER A 11 7.65 -12.44 -2.95
CA SER A 11 7.39 -12.74 -4.37
C SER A 11 7.07 -14.21 -4.59
N ILE A 12 7.81 -15.12 -3.95
CA ILE A 12 7.56 -16.57 -4.00
C ILE A 12 6.17 -16.87 -3.43
N GLU A 13 5.88 -16.40 -2.23
CA GLU A 13 4.58 -16.60 -1.56
C GLU A 13 3.39 -16.12 -2.42
N ASN A 14 3.51 -14.93 -3.02
CA ASN A 14 2.48 -14.40 -3.91
C ASN A 14 2.35 -15.23 -5.21
N THR A 15 3.45 -15.78 -5.71
CA THR A 15 3.43 -16.66 -6.89
C THR A 15 2.75 -17.99 -6.58
N GLU A 16 3.02 -18.58 -5.41
CA GLU A 16 2.36 -19.80 -4.97
C GLU A 16 0.86 -19.60 -4.78
N LYS A 17 0.46 -18.52 -4.09
CA LYS A 17 -0.95 -18.14 -3.97
C LYS A 17 -1.63 -17.94 -5.33
N LEU A 18 -0.95 -17.29 -6.26
CA LEU A 18 -1.45 -17.12 -7.62
C LEU A 18 -1.68 -18.46 -8.31
N ARG A 19 -0.73 -19.41 -8.20
CA ARG A 19 -0.88 -20.75 -8.79
C ARG A 19 -2.09 -21.49 -8.25
N ILE A 20 -2.35 -21.37 -6.94
CA ILE A 20 -3.52 -21.98 -6.29
C ILE A 20 -4.81 -21.35 -6.86
N VAL A 21 -4.90 -20.02 -6.88
CA VAL A 21 -6.08 -19.32 -7.40
C VAL A 21 -6.34 -19.64 -8.87
N LEU A 22 -5.29 -19.79 -9.68
CA LEU A 22 -5.41 -20.13 -11.10
C LEU A 22 -5.97 -21.55 -11.37
N GLN A 23 -6.02 -22.41 -10.38
CA GLN A 23 -6.65 -23.74 -10.52
C GLN A 23 -8.19 -23.65 -10.60
N GLU A 24 -8.76 -22.55 -10.14
CA GLU A 24 -10.21 -22.30 -10.17
C GLU A 24 -10.69 -21.71 -11.51
N PHE A 25 -9.78 -21.32 -12.39
CA PHE A 25 -10.09 -20.63 -13.65
C PHE A 25 -10.09 -21.58 -14.86
N PRO A 26 -10.72 -21.14 -15.97
CA PRO A 26 -10.57 -21.78 -17.27
C PRO A 26 -9.09 -21.86 -17.69
N PRO A 27 -8.68 -22.90 -18.43
CA PRO A 27 -7.26 -23.09 -18.80
C PRO A 27 -6.64 -21.89 -19.52
N PHE A 28 -7.37 -21.23 -20.39
CA PHE A 28 -6.86 -20.08 -21.16
C PHE A 28 -6.45 -18.88 -20.28
N VAL A 29 -7.06 -18.72 -19.11
CA VAL A 29 -6.71 -17.61 -18.18
C VAL A 29 -5.25 -17.67 -17.73
N ARG A 30 -4.67 -18.87 -17.69
CA ARG A 30 -3.24 -19.04 -17.36
C ARG A 30 -2.31 -18.39 -18.37
N ASP A 31 -2.71 -18.36 -19.64
CA ASP A 31 -1.92 -17.73 -20.72
C ASP A 31 -1.87 -16.21 -20.56
N TYR A 32 -2.97 -15.61 -20.12
CA TYR A 32 -3.00 -14.19 -19.75
C TYR A 32 -1.99 -13.88 -18.63
N PHE A 33 -2.02 -14.64 -17.53
CA PHE A 33 -1.11 -14.40 -16.42
C PHE A 33 0.36 -14.65 -16.77
N ARG A 34 0.64 -15.64 -17.64
CA ARG A 34 1.98 -15.84 -18.21
C ARG A 34 2.41 -14.65 -19.07
N GLY A 35 1.52 -14.10 -19.87
CA GLY A 35 1.78 -12.93 -20.70
C GLY A 35 2.01 -11.64 -19.91
N LEU A 36 1.45 -11.52 -18.69
CA LEU A 36 1.68 -10.38 -17.79
C LEU A 36 2.98 -10.46 -16.98
N GLU A 37 3.59 -11.63 -16.88
CA GLU A 37 4.73 -11.86 -15.99
C GLU A 37 5.90 -10.91 -16.23
N PRO A 38 6.33 -10.63 -17.46
CA PRO A 38 7.48 -9.74 -17.73
C PRO A 38 7.26 -8.29 -17.30
N SER A 39 6.00 -7.83 -17.19
CA SER A 39 5.66 -6.42 -16.97
C SER A 39 5.05 -6.14 -15.59
N THR A 40 4.77 -7.18 -14.79
CA THR A 40 4.04 -7.03 -13.53
C THR A 40 4.66 -7.81 -12.38
N THR A 41 4.45 -7.32 -11.15
CA THR A 41 4.87 -8.05 -9.96
C THR A 41 3.92 -9.22 -9.65
N ALA A 42 4.40 -10.25 -8.94
CA ALA A 42 3.58 -11.36 -8.48
C ALA A 42 2.36 -10.89 -7.66
N LYS A 43 2.52 -9.85 -6.82
CA LYS A 43 1.43 -9.24 -6.06
C LYS A 43 0.37 -8.60 -6.97
N THR A 44 0.78 -7.93 -8.06
CA THR A 44 -0.15 -7.34 -9.02
C THR A 44 -0.94 -8.43 -9.73
N ARG A 45 -0.26 -9.49 -10.19
CA ARG A 45 -0.92 -10.64 -10.83
C ARG A 45 -1.91 -11.32 -9.90
N LEU A 46 -1.53 -11.55 -8.64
CA LEU A 46 -2.42 -12.12 -7.63
C LEU A 46 -3.67 -11.24 -7.39
N SER A 47 -3.50 -9.92 -7.34
CA SER A 47 -4.62 -8.99 -7.21
C SER A 47 -5.55 -9.05 -8.41
N TYR A 48 -5.01 -9.13 -9.62
CA TYR A 48 -5.80 -9.30 -10.85
C TYR A 48 -6.53 -10.64 -10.88
N ALA A 49 -5.91 -11.71 -10.38
CA ALA A 49 -6.57 -13.01 -10.27
C ALA A 49 -7.80 -12.94 -9.35
N TYR A 50 -7.67 -12.31 -8.19
CA TYR A 50 -8.83 -12.10 -7.31
C TYR A 50 -9.91 -11.23 -7.94
N ASP A 51 -9.55 -10.21 -8.72
CA ASP A 51 -10.53 -9.37 -9.42
C ASP A 51 -11.28 -10.16 -10.51
N LEU A 52 -10.54 -10.94 -11.31
CA LEU A 52 -11.15 -11.80 -12.34
C LEU A 52 -11.99 -12.92 -11.72
N LYS A 53 -11.61 -13.45 -10.55
CA LYS A 53 -12.44 -14.43 -9.83
C LYS A 53 -13.83 -13.86 -9.52
N VAL A 54 -13.92 -12.59 -9.11
CA VAL A 54 -15.21 -11.92 -8.90
C VAL A 54 -15.98 -11.77 -10.21
N PHE A 55 -15.30 -11.50 -11.33
CA PHE A 55 -15.94 -11.39 -12.63
C PHE A 55 -16.52 -12.73 -13.10
N PHE A 56 -15.75 -13.81 -13.06
CA PHE A 56 -16.26 -15.14 -13.41
C PHE A 56 -17.40 -15.61 -12.48
N TYR A 57 -17.31 -15.27 -11.21
CA TYR A 57 -18.41 -15.51 -10.26
C TYR A 57 -19.68 -14.74 -10.65
N PHE A 58 -19.56 -13.46 -11.02
CA PHE A 58 -20.67 -12.67 -11.54
C PHE A 58 -21.31 -13.33 -12.77
N LEU A 59 -20.51 -13.75 -13.74
CA LEU A 59 -21.03 -14.42 -14.95
C LEU A 59 -21.87 -15.64 -14.59
N GLN A 60 -21.43 -16.49 -13.69
CA GLN A 60 -22.20 -17.65 -13.25
C GLN A 60 -23.50 -17.28 -12.54
N GLN A 61 -23.51 -16.19 -11.79
CA GLN A 61 -24.67 -15.81 -10.97
C GLN A 61 -25.73 -15.01 -11.73
N LYS A 62 -25.33 -14.27 -12.76
CA LYS A 62 -26.17 -13.23 -13.36
C LYS A 62 -26.35 -13.36 -14.86
N ASN A 63 -25.40 -13.94 -15.58
CA ASN A 63 -25.53 -14.07 -17.04
C ASN A 63 -26.16 -15.42 -17.42
N ALA A 64 -27.25 -15.39 -18.21
CA ALA A 64 -28.04 -16.57 -18.57
C ALA A 64 -27.20 -17.64 -19.28
N TYR A 65 -26.30 -17.26 -20.18
CA TYR A 65 -25.44 -18.20 -20.92
C TYR A 65 -24.42 -18.89 -20.00
N PHE A 66 -23.76 -18.14 -19.11
CA PHE A 66 -22.70 -18.66 -18.25
C PHE A 66 -23.22 -19.36 -16.99
N SER A 67 -24.47 -19.14 -16.58
CA SER A 67 -25.08 -19.79 -15.40
C SER A 67 -25.18 -21.32 -15.54
N HIS A 68 -25.19 -21.83 -16.75
CA HIS A 68 -25.25 -23.27 -17.05
C HIS A 68 -23.89 -23.92 -17.31
N LYS A 69 -22.78 -23.13 -17.27
CA LYS A 69 -21.41 -23.63 -17.48
C LYS A 69 -20.63 -23.66 -16.17
N GLU A 70 -19.83 -24.67 -15.98
CA GLU A 70 -18.78 -24.58 -14.96
C GLU A 70 -17.72 -23.56 -15.39
N ILE A 71 -17.10 -22.85 -14.43
CA ILE A 71 -16.06 -21.83 -14.74
C ILE A 71 -14.96 -22.45 -15.61
N LYS A 72 -14.57 -23.69 -15.32
CA LYS A 72 -13.48 -24.38 -16.03
C LYS A 72 -13.79 -24.72 -17.48
N ASP A 73 -15.06 -24.78 -17.84
CA ASP A 73 -15.53 -25.13 -19.18
C ASP A 73 -15.74 -23.91 -20.09
N ILE A 74 -15.58 -22.72 -19.54
CA ILE A 74 -15.61 -21.48 -20.30
C ILE A 74 -14.39 -21.44 -21.23
N VAL A 75 -14.62 -21.16 -22.51
CA VAL A 75 -13.55 -21.00 -23.50
C VAL A 75 -13.37 -19.52 -23.90
N VAL A 76 -12.23 -19.19 -24.50
CA VAL A 76 -11.92 -17.80 -24.86
C VAL A 76 -12.94 -17.21 -25.81
N GLY A 77 -13.54 -18.03 -26.73
CA GLY A 77 -14.60 -17.60 -27.64
C GLY A 77 -15.87 -17.18 -26.94
N ASP A 78 -16.19 -17.72 -25.76
CA ASP A 78 -17.37 -17.33 -25.01
C ASP A 78 -17.30 -15.85 -24.55
N LEU A 79 -16.09 -15.28 -24.42
CA LEU A 79 -15.93 -13.88 -24.10
C LEU A 79 -16.45 -12.92 -25.17
N GLU A 80 -16.60 -13.39 -26.41
CA GLU A 80 -17.16 -12.59 -27.50
C GLU A 80 -18.69 -12.45 -27.43
N LEU A 81 -19.34 -13.29 -26.62
CA LEU A 81 -20.79 -13.23 -26.40
C LEU A 81 -21.17 -12.09 -25.42
N LEU A 82 -20.20 -11.56 -24.72
CA LEU A 82 -20.44 -10.48 -23.76
C LEU A 82 -20.46 -9.13 -24.48
N GLU A 83 -21.46 -8.34 -24.16
CA GLU A 83 -21.68 -7.00 -24.67
C GLU A 83 -21.33 -5.94 -23.59
N ALA A 84 -21.38 -4.66 -23.98
CA ALA A 84 -21.12 -3.56 -23.06
C ALA A 84 -22.09 -3.57 -21.87
N VAL A 85 -23.35 -3.92 -22.09
CA VAL A 85 -24.39 -4.01 -21.06
C VAL A 85 -24.02 -5.03 -19.98
N ASP A 86 -23.44 -6.18 -20.33
CA ASP A 86 -23.00 -7.18 -19.35
C ASP A 86 -21.90 -6.63 -18.44
N ILE A 87 -21.01 -5.78 -18.98
CA ILE A 87 -19.97 -5.13 -18.20
C ILE A 87 -20.56 -4.04 -17.29
N GLU A 88 -21.55 -3.30 -17.75
CA GLU A 88 -22.28 -2.32 -16.94
C GLU A 88 -23.02 -2.99 -15.78
N GLU A 89 -23.71 -4.13 -16.03
CA GLU A 89 -24.33 -4.96 -15.00
C GLU A 89 -23.29 -5.49 -14.00
N TYR A 90 -22.11 -5.88 -14.47
CA TYR A 90 -21.01 -6.26 -13.58
C TYR A 90 -20.57 -5.09 -12.68
N LEU A 91 -20.48 -3.86 -13.20
CA LEU A 91 -20.14 -2.69 -12.38
C LEU A 91 -21.23 -2.39 -11.35
N GLU A 92 -22.50 -2.58 -11.69
CA GLU A 92 -23.60 -2.46 -10.74
C GLU A 92 -23.54 -3.55 -9.66
N PHE A 93 -23.35 -4.80 -10.05
CA PHE A 93 -23.16 -5.93 -9.13
C PHE A 93 -22.02 -5.68 -8.14
N LEU A 94 -20.92 -5.07 -8.57
CA LEU A 94 -19.78 -4.77 -7.70
C LEU A 94 -20.10 -3.81 -6.56
N LYS A 95 -21.13 -2.97 -6.66
CA LYS A 95 -21.49 -2.03 -5.58
C LYS A 95 -21.85 -2.78 -4.30
N VAL A 96 -22.62 -3.87 -4.44
CA VAL A 96 -22.96 -4.77 -3.33
C VAL A 96 -23.25 -6.17 -3.88
N TYR A 97 -22.58 -7.19 -3.34
CA TYR A 97 -22.81 -8.59 -3.72
C TYR A 97 -22.47 -9.53 -2.56
N GLN A 98 -22.95 -10.76 -2.64
CA GLN A 98 -22.52 -11.84 -1.76
C GLN A 98 -21.39 -12.62 -2.44
N ASP A 99 -20.31 -12.87 -1.71
CA ASP A 99 -19.23 -13.75 -2.20
C ASP A 99 -19.65 -15.25 -2.10
N SER A 100 -18.79 -16.13 -2.60
CA SER A 100 -19.04 -17.60 -2.59
C SER A 100 -19.28 -18.19 -1.19
N ASN A 101 -18.97 -17.44 -0.13
CA ASN A 101 -19.18 -17.85 1.25
C ASN A 101 -20.44 -17.18 1.87
N GLY A 102 -21.28 -16.53 1.05
CA GLY A 102 -22.47 -15.81 1.50
C GLY A 102 -22.18 -14.48 2.24
N LYS A 103 -20.94 -14.03 2.26
CA LYS A 103 -20.57 -12.77 2.92
C LYS A 103 -20.84 -11.58 2.01
N THR A 104 -21.60 -10.60 2.52
CA THR A 104 -21.82 -9.33 1.80
C THR A 104 -20.52 -8.57 1.61
N ARG A 105 -20.25 -8.18 0.37
CA ARG A 105 -19.13 -7.37 -0.07
C ARG A 105 -19.63 -6.10 -0.73
N THR A 106 -18.94 -5.01 -0.46
CA THR A 106 -19.16 -3.72 -1.10
C THR A 106 -17.87 -3.19 -1.69
N ASN A 107 -17.95 -2.41 -2.76
CA ASN A 107 -16.81 -1.70 -3.31
C ASN A 107 -17.13 -0.22 -3.42
N ASP A 108 -16.16 0.62 -3.03
CA ASP A 108 -16.17 2.03 -3.38
C ASP A 108 -15.75 2.23 -4.85
N GLU A 109 -15.82 3.47 -5.33
CA GLU A 109 -15.44 3.84 -6.71
C GLU A 109 -14.04 3.37 -7.10
N ARG A 110 -13.07 3.40 -6.16
CA ARG A 110 -11.70 2.93 -6.42
C ARG A 110 -11.62 1.42 -6.56
N GLY A 111 -12.39 0.70 -5.76
CA GLY A 111 -12.51 -0.75 -5.86
C GLY A 111 -13.09 -1.19 -7.19
N ILE A 112 -14.16 -0.52 -7.65
CA ILE A 112 -14.80 -0.77 -8.95
C ILE A 112 -13.84 -0.39 -10.08
N HIS A 113 -13.22 0.80 -10.02
CA HIS A 113 -12.25 1.26 -11.01
C HIS A 113 -11.08 0.25 -11.18
N ARG A 114 -10.55 -0.29 -10.07
CA ARG A 114 -9.47 -1.28 -10.13
C ARG A 114 -9.92 -2.58 -10.79
N LYS A 115 -11.12 -3.08 -10.47
CA LYS A 115 -11.66 -4.31 -11.06
C LYS A 115 -11.95 -4.14 -12.55
N LEU A 116 -12.48 -3.01 -12.98
CA LEU A 116 -12.64 -2.72 -14.40
C LEU A 116 -11.29 -2.60 -15.11
N SER A 117 -10.26 -2.02 -14.46
CA SER A 117 -8.91 -1.93 -15.02
C SER A 117 -8.30 -3.32 -15.24
N SER A 118 -8.48 -4.26 -14.29
CA SER A 118 -7.98 -5.62 -14.44
C SER A 118 -8.74 -6.37 -15.56
N LEU A 119 -10.05 -6.17 -15.68
CA LEU A 119 -10.86 -6.74 -16.73
C LEU A 119 -10.50 -6.18 -18.12
N ARG A 120 -10.25 -4.87 -18.22
CA ARG A 120 -9.74 -4.24 -19.47
C ARG A 120 -8.40 -4.83 -19.90
N SER A 121 -7.49 -5.02 -18.95
CA SER A 121 -6.20 -5.65 -19.21
C SER A 121 -6.37 -7.08 -19.73
N PHE A 122 -7.32 -7.82 -19.18
CA PHE A 122 -7.64 -9.18 -19.57
C PHE A 122 -8.18 -9.25 -21.00
N TYR A 123 -9.19 -8.48 -21.34
CA TYR A 123 -9.74 -8.39 -22.69
C TYR A 123 -8.72 -7.89 -23.71
N LEU A 124 -7.94 -6.87 -23.36
CA LEU A 124 -6.89 -6.32 -24.22
C LEU A 124 -5.83 -7.37 -24.60
N TYR A 125 -5.50 -8.27 -23.67
CA TYR A 125 -4.55 -9.35 -23.94
C TYR A 125 -5.03 -10.27 -25.05
N TYR A 126 -6.30 -10.69 -25.05
CA TYR A 126 -6.85 -11.58 -26.07
C TYR A 126 -7.14 -10.84 -27.37
N SER A 127 -7.62 -9.61 -27.31
CA SER A 127 -7.86 -8.78 -28.49
C SER A 127 -6.57 -8.51 -29.27
N LYS A 128 -5.48 -8.17 -28.58
CA LYS A 128 -4.14 -7.99 -29.22
C LYS A 128 -3.63 -9.24 -29.91
N ARG A 129 -4.01 -10.42 -29.43
CA ARG A 129 -3.65 -11.72 -30.03
C ARG A 129 -4.65 -12.20 -31.09
N LYS A 130 -5.68 -11.40 -31.35
CA LYS A 130 -6.74 -11.72 -32.33
C LYS A 130 -7.48 -13.02 -31.95
N LEU A 131 -7.52 -13.38 -30.67
CA LEU A 131 -8.27 -14.51 -30.14
C LEU A 131 -9.73 -14.16 -29.84
N ILE A 132 -10.01 -12.87 -29.71
CA ILE A 132 -11.37 -12.29 -29.68
C ILE A 132 -11.39 -11.09 -30.64
N LYS A 133 -12.53 -10.88 -31.27
CA LYS A 133 -12.76 -9.77 -32.19
C LYS A 133 -13.36 -8.56 -31.48
N ASN A 134 -14.26 -8.82 -30.55
CA ASN A 134 -14.95 -7.79 -29.78
C ASN A 134 -14.35 -7.63 -28.39
N ASN A 135 -14.25 -6.37 -27.94
CA ASN A 135 -13.82 -6.03 -26.59
C ASN A 135 -14.82 -5.05 -25.97
N PRO A 136 -15.83 -5.56 -25.25
CA PRO A 136 -16.90 -4.74 -24.69
C PRO A 136 -16.42 -3.75 -23.61
N THR A 137 -15.25 -4.00 -23.00
CA THR A 137 -14.75 -3.14 -21.94
C THR A 137 -14.24 -1.78 -22.42
N ILE A 138 -14.04 -1.59 -23.73
CA ILE A 138 -13.52 -0.34 -24.30
C ILE A 138 -14.58 0.76 -24.24
N VAL A 139 -15.84 0.41 -24.53
CA VAL A 139 -16.95 1.38 -24.64
C VAL A 139 -17.57 1.73 -23.27
N VAL A 140 -17.33 0.91 -22.23
CA VAL A 140 -17.84 1.18 -20.89
C VAL A 140 -16.97 2.22 -20.21
N ASP A 141 -17.55 3.29 -19.70
CA ASP A 141 -16.82 4.36 -19.03
C ASP A 141 -16.20 3.92 -17.69
N MET A 142 -15.02 4.48 -17.40
CA MET A 142 -14.41 4.31 -16.07
C MET A 142 -15.19 5.10 -15.02
N PRO A 143 -15.46 4.52 -13.82
CA PRO A 143 -16.07 5.25 -12.73
C PRO A 143 -15.28 6.53 -12.40
N LYS A 144 -15.99 7.64 -12.23
CA LYS A 144 -15.38 8.92 -11.83
C LYS A 144 -14.84 8.79 -10.40
N LEU A 145 -13.57 9.12 -10.22
CA LEU A 145 -12.94 9.12 -8.91
C LEU A 145 -13.05 10.51 -8.28
N HIS A 146 -13.80 10.62 -7.19
CA HIS A 146 -13.85 11.85 -6.43
C HIS A 146 -12.53 12.10 -5.68
N LYS A 147 -12.06 13.36 -5.72
CA LYS A 147 -10.88 13.78 -4.98
C LYS A 147 -11.22 13.78 -3.49
N LYS A 148 -10.56 12.91 -2.72
CA LYS A 148 -10.65 12.94 -1.25
C LYS A 148 -9.63 13.94 -0.72
N GLN A 149 -10.01 14.73 0.30
CA GLN A 149 -9.06 15.57 1.01
C GLN A 149 -7.91 14.73 1.58
N ILE A 150 -6.72 15.32 1.58
CA ILE A 150 -5.55 14.67 2.17
C ILE A 150 -5.67 14.75 3.68
N ILE A 151 -5.91 13.59 4.30
CA ILE A 151 -5.87 13.45 5.75
C ILE A 151 -4.39 13.35 6.15
N ARG A 152 -3.98 14.21 7.07
CA ARG A 152 -2.63 14.27 7.65
C ARG A 152 -2.73 14.61 9.12
N LEU A 153 -1.66 14.39 9.86
CA LEU A 153 -1.49 14.92 11.20
C LEU A 153 -0.97 16.36 11.12
N ASP A 154 -1.46 17.20 12.00
CA ASP A 154 -0.89 18.52 12.22
C ASP A 154 0.33 18.42 13.17
N PRO A 155 1.21 19.42 13.26
CA PRO A 155 2.45 19.31 14.05
C PRO A 155 2.23 18.96 15.53
N ASP A 156 1.19 19.51 16.14
CA ASP A 156 0.76 19.22 17.52
C ASP A 156 0.30 17.77 17.68
N GLU A 157 -0.49 17.25 16.73
CA GLU A 157 -0.92 15.85 16.71
C GLU A 157 0.25 14.88 16.50
N VAL A 158 1.29 15.29 15.75
CA VAL A 158 2.52 14.49 15.60
C VAL A 158 3.27 14.41 16.93
N ALA A 159 3.44 15.54 17.62
CA ALA A 159 4.10 15.58 18.93
C ALA A 159 3.34 14.73 19.95
N GLU A 160 2.02 14.90 20.06
CA GLU A 160 1.16 14.12 20.95
C GLU A 160 1.21 12.61 20.65
N LEU A 161 1.27 12.23 19.36
CA LEU A 161 1.40 10.83 18.97
C LEU A 161 2.72 10.22 19.40
N LEU A 162 3.82 10.95 19.24
CA LEU A 162 5.14 10.48 19.67
C LEU A 162 5.23 10.41 21.20
N ASP A 163 4.70 11.40 21.91
CA ASP A 163 4.62 11.42 23.38
C ASP A 163 3.77 10.25 23.91
N LEU A 164 2.65 9.95 23.28
CA LEU A 164 1.82 8.79 23.61
C LEU A 164 2.60 7.49 23.45
N VAL A 165 3.35 7.34 22.37
CA VAL A 165 4.14 6.12 22.10
C VAL A 165 5.31 6.01 23.09
N GLU A 166 5.93 7.12 23.49
CA GLU A 166 7.08 7.16 24.39
C GLU A 166 6.68 7.12 25.88
N PHE A 167 5.60 7.80 26.27
CA PHE A 167 5.25 8.01 27.68
C PHE A 167 3.87 7.50 28.08
N GLY A 168 3.05 7.06 27.15
CA GLY A 168 1.65 6.62 27.37
C GLY A 168 1.49 5.36 28.23
N GLY A 169 2.59 4.76 28.70
CA GLY A 169 2.56 3.62 29.61
C GLY A 169 2.34 3.95 31.08
N LYS A 170 2.33 5.24 31.47
CA LYS A 170 2.28 5.67 32.88
C LYS A 170 1.03 5.18 33.60
N ASP A 171 -0.12 5.25 32.93
CA ASP A 171 -1.43 4.88 33.50
C ASP A 171 -1.81 3.42 33.21
N LEU A 172 -0.97 2.66 32.52
CA LEU A 172 -1.21 1.26 32.21
C LEU A 172 -0.86 0.36 33.41
N THR A 173 -1.65 -0.67 33.65
CA THR A 173 -1.44 -1.66 34.70
C THR A 173 -1.46 -3.08 34.17
N GLY A 174 -0.97 -4.04 34.94
CA GLY A 174 -1.00 -5.46 34.60
C GLY A 174 -0.33 -5.80 33.27
N MET A 175 -0.94 -6.72 32.53
CA MET A 175 -0.38 -7.20 31.25
C MET A 175 -0.26 -6.12 30.18
N LYS A 176 -1.12 -5.10 30.20
CA LYS A 176 -1.04 -3.97 29.26
C LYS A 176 0.25 -3.19 29.43
N LYS A 177 0.66 -2.93 30.67
CA LYS A 177 1.92 -2.26 30.98
C LYS A 177 3.13 -3.08 30.53
N VAL A 178 3.14 -4.37 30.84
CA VAL A 178 4.21 -5.29 30.40
C VAL A 178 4.32 -5.31 28.87
N TYR A 179 3.19 -5.35 28.18
CA TYR A 179 3.16 -5.33 26.73
C TYR A 179 3.68 -4.00 26.16
N TYR A 180 3.30 -2.89 26.74
CA TYR A 180 3.78 -1.55 26.37
C TYR A 180 5.30 -1.45 26.53
N GLU A 181 5.82 -1.76 27.71
CA GLU A 181 7.27 -1.63 28.01
C GLU A 181 8.13 -2.51 27.07
N LYS A 182 7.67 -3.73 26.76
CA LYS A 182 8.37 -4.61 25.82
C LYS A 182 8.44 -4.07 24.39
N ASN A 183 7.49 -3.24 23.99
CA ASN A 183 7.36 -2.79 22.60
C ASN A 183 7.68 -1.30 22.42
N LYS A 184 7.77 -0.54 23.49
CA LYS A 184 7.92 0.91 23.50
C LYS A 184 9.04 1.39 22.57
N LEU A 185 10.27 0.92 22.75
CA LEU A 185 11.42 1.34 21.94
C LEU A 185 11.24 0.99 20.47
N ARG A 186 10.72 -0.21 20.18
CA ARG A 186 10.42 -0.62 18.80
C ARG A 186 9.36 0.27 18.16
N ASN A 187 8.27 0.50 18.88
CA ASN A 187 7.16 1.30 18.37
C ASN A 187 7.62 2.74 18.14
N LEU A 188 8.35 3.35 19.07
CA LEU A 188 8.91 4.68 18.90
C LEU A 188 9.82 4.75 17.67
N ALA A 189 10.75 3.80 17.52
CA ALA A 189 11.61 3.74 16.33
C ALA A 189 10.83 3.61 15.01
N ILE A 190 9.73 2.85 14.98
CA ILE A 190 8.89 2.75 13.78
C ILE A 190 8.15 4.06 13.50
N PHE A 191 7.56 4.70 14.51
CA PHE A 191 6.83 5.96 14.33
C PHE A 191 7.75 7.10 13.90
N THR A 192 8.89 7.28 14.57
CA THR A 192 9.86 8.30 14.19
C THR A 192 10.43 8.07 12.80
N LEU A 193 10.73 6.81 12.46
CA LEU A 193 11.19 6.45 11.11
C LEU A 193 10.16 6.78 10.03
N LEU A 194 8.89 6.42 10.23
CA LEU A 194 7.82 6.69 9.26
C LEU A 194 7.53 8.20 9.12
N LEU A 195 7.55 8.94 10.24
CA LEU A 195 7.30 10.38 10.28
C LEU A 195 8.50 11.21 9.83
N GLY A 196 9.73 10.75 10.10
CA GLY A 196 10.96 11.49 9.80
C GLY A 196 11.57 11.18 8.43
N THR A 197 11.08 10.13 7.73
CA THR A 197 11.60 9.75 6.41
C THR A 197 10.54 9.58 5.33
N GLY A 198 9.30 9.41 5.73
CA GLY A 198 8.20 9.16 4.81
C GLY A 198 8.30 7.87 3.99
N ILE A 199 9.08 6.88 4.38
CA ILE A 199 9.16 5.59 3.70
C ILE A 199 7.81 4.86 3.70
N ARG A 200 7.61 3.94 2.75
CA ARG A 200 6.40 3.12 2.72
C ARG A 200 6.44 2.08 3.83
N VAL A 201 5.28 1.71 4.37
CA VAL A 201 5.19 0.66 5.39
C VAL A 201 5.81 -0.66 4.93
N SER A 202 5.70 -1.01 3.65
CA SER A 202 6.34 -2.20 3.08
C SER A 202 7.86 -2.09 3.02
N GLU A 203 8.41 -0.89 2.83
CA GLU A 203 9.84 -0.58 2.89
C GLU A 203 10.33 -0.71 4.33
N CYS A 204 9.59 -0.13 5.30
CA CYS A 204 9.87 -0.25 6.73
C CYS A 204 9.92 -1.72 7.20
N VAL A 205 8.93 -2.52 6.84
CA VAL A 205 8.87 -3.97 7.16
C VAL A 205 10.03 -4.74 6.53
N GLY A 206 10.46 -4.32 5.33
CA GLY A 206 11.54 -4.96 4.58
C GLY A 206 12.95 -4.63 5.08
N LEU A 207 13.10 -3.74 6.07
CA LEU A 207 14.41 -3.38 6.61
C LEU A 207 15.05 -4.54 7.37
N ASP A 208 16.32 -4.74 7.12
CA ASP A 208 17.22 -5.61 7.87
C ASP A 208 18.17 -4.77 8.74
N MET A 209 18.81 -5.38 9.74
CA MET A 209 19.76 -4.70 10.63
C MET A 209 20.90 -4.04 9.85
N GLU A 210 21.42 -4.69 8.82
CA GLU A 210 22.48 -4.21 7.96
C GLU A 210 22.09 -3.03 7.05
N HIS A 211 20.78 -2.78 6.90
CA HIS A 211 20.29 -1.66 6.09
C HIS A 211 20.39 -0.31 6.79
N VAL A 212 20.73 -0.27 8.08
CA VAL A 212 20.86 0.97 8.85
C VAL A 212 22.33 1.40 8.87
N ASP A 213 22.64 2.51 8.23
CA ASP A 213 23.96 3.11 8.17
C ASP A 213 24.00 4.39 9.05
N PHE A 214 24.36 4.22 10.31
CA PHE A 214 24.47 5.34 11.27
C PHE A 214 25.65 6.27 10.98
N LYS A 215 26.64 5.83 10.21
CA LYS A 215 27.78 6.69 9.87
C LYS A 215 27.38 7.80 8.90
N ASN A 216 26.44 7.47 8.01
CA ASN A 216 25.95 8.39 6.98
C ASN A 216 24.50 8.81 7.21
N ASN A 217 23.92 8.52 8.36
CA ASN A 217 22.53 8.82 8.75
C ASN A 217 21.51 8.46 7.66
N ARG A 218 21.56 7.21 7.18
CA ARG A 218 20.71 6.72 6.10
C ARG A 218 20.27 5.27 6.31
N ILE A 219 19.17 4.92 5.66
CA ILE A 219 18.73 3.53 5.53
C ILE A 219 18.69 3.14 4.04
N LYS A 220 19.03 1.89 3.77
CA LYS A 220 18.87 1.28 2.45
C LYS A 220 17.47 0.69 2.34
N VAL A 221 16.69 1.14 1.36
CA VAL A 221 15.33 0.66 1.11
C VAL A 221 15.22 0.01 -0.27
N ILE A 222 14.35 -0.97 -0.39
CA ILE A 222 14.03 -1.58 -1.69
C ILE A 222 12.70 -1.02 -2.17
N ARG A 223 12.75 -0.18 -3.19
CA ARG A 223 11.60 0.46 -3.82
C ARG A 223 10.81 -0.52 -4.70
N LYS A 224 9.66 -0.07 -5.19
CA LYS A 224 8.85 -0.84 -6.15
C LYS A 224 9.69 -1.24 -7.38
N GLY A 225 9.62 -2.51 -7.76
CA GLY A 225 10.41 -3.06 -8.88
C GLY A 225 11.80 -3.56 -8.50
N GLY A 226 12.14 -3.59 -7.20
CA GLY A 226 13.43 -4.11 -6.71
C GLY A 226 14.57 -3.11 -6.76
N LYS A 227 14.31 -1.83 -7.12
CA LYS A 227 15.35 -0.78 -7.13
C LYS A 227 15.77 -0.45 -5.70
N GLU A 228 17.06 -0.55 -5.42
CA GLU A 228 17.67 -0.10 -4.17
C GLU A 228 17.79 1.42 -4.16
N ASP A 229 17.57 2.02 -2.99
CA ASP A 229 17.64 3.46 -2.79
C ASP A 229 18.06 3.77 -1.35
N TYR A 230 18.64 4.95 -1.12
CA TYR A 230 19.01 5.41 0.20
C TYR A 230 18.08 6.53 0.64
N VAL A 231 17.61 6.45 1.88
CA VAL A 231 16.79 7.48 2.52
C VAL A 231 17.53 7.98 3.75
N TYR A 232 17.74 9.28 3.82
CA TYR A 232 18.43 9.94 4.92
C TYR A 232 17.47 10.24 6.05
N PHE A 233 17.99 10.24 7.28
CA PHE A 233 17.20 10.54 8.47
C PHE A 233 17.95 11.54 9.38
N GLY A 234 17.19 12.28 10.19
CA GLY A 234 17.72 13.23 11.17
C GLY A 234 17.94 12.59 12.53
N ASP A 235 18.43 13.42 13.46
CA ASP A 235 18.93 13.02 14.80
C ASP A 235 17.86 12.32 15.65
N GLU A 236 16.60 12.74 15.56
CA GLU A 236 15.50 12.12 16.32
C GLU A 236 15.27 10.66 15.90
N VAL A 237 15.30 10.41 14.58
CA VAL A 237 15.18 9.05 14.02
C VAL A 237 16.42 8.23 14.37
N GLU A 238 17.62 8.84 14.28
CA GLU A 238 18.87 8.19 14.68
C GLU A 238 18.81 7.70 16.11
N LYS A 239 18.45 8.60 17.04
CA LYS A 239 18.34 8.29 18.47
C LYS A 239 17.34 7.13 18.70
N ALA A 240 16.15 7.22 18.16
CA ALA A 240 15.12 6.19 18.35
C ALA A 240 15.54 4.82 17.77
N LEU A 241 16.22 4.81 16.61
CA LEU A 241 16.75 3.58 16.02
C LEU A 241 17.89 2.99 16.85
N ARG A 242 18.83 3.82 17.35
CA ARG A 242 19.92 3.38 18.22
C ARG A 242 19.37 2.79 19.52
N ASP A 243 18.48 3.50 20.20
CA ASP A 243 17.88 3.04 21.45
C ASP A 243 17.17 1.70 21.26
N TYR A 244 16.39 1.55 20.19
CA TYR A 244 15.74 0.28 19.88
C TYR A 244 16.75 -0.84 19.58
N ILE A 245 17.74 -0.58 18.74
CA ILE A 245 18.72 -1.59 18.34
C ILE A 245 19.55 -2.04 19.53
N GLU A 246 20.12 -1.10 20.28
CA GLU A 246 21.06 -1.40 21.36
C GLU A 246 20.36 -1.94 22.61
N LEU A 247 19.23 -1.34 23.01
CA LEU A 247 18.57 -1.66 24.27
C LEU A 247 17.51 -2.75 24.16
N SER A 248 17.08 -3.09 22.93
CA SER A 248 16.03 -4.09 22.72
C SER A 248 16.37 -5.11 21.65
N ARG A 249 16.57 -4.70 20.40
CA ARG A 249 16.66 -5.62 19.26
C ARG A 249 17.81 -6.63 19.35
N LYS A 250 18.99 -6.20 19.78
CA LYS A 250 20.17 -7.06 19.93
C LYS A 250 19.98 -8.15 20.97
N HIS A 251 19.09 -7.93 21.93
CA HIS A 251 18.80 -8.89 23.01
C HIS A 251 17.66 -9.86 22.70
N ILE A 252 17.03 -9.73 21.52
CA ILE A 252 15.94 -10.62 21.10
C ILE A 252 16.50 -11.66 20.13
N GLN A 253 16.47 -12.93 20.54
CA GLN A 253 16.72 -14.03 19.62
C GLN A 253 15.53 -14.18 18.68
N ALA A 254 15.70 -13.85 17.41
CA ALA A 254 14.68 -13.99 16.39
C ALA A 254 14.34 -15.47 16.12
N CYS A 255 13.14 -15.74 15.62
CA CYS A 255 12.80 -17.04 15.07
C CYS A 255 13.56 -17.29 13.77
N GLU A 256 13.74 -18.56 13.43
CA GLU A 256 14.38 -19.01 12.20
C GLU A 256 13.80 -18.32 10.96
N GLY A 257 14.69 -17.80 10.10
CA GLY A 257 14.33 -17.04 8.90
C GLY A 257 13.96 -15.56 9.15
N HIS A 258 14.09 -15.08 10.39
CA HIS A 258 13.79 -13.68 10.75
C HIS A 258 14.96 -12.96 11.45
N GLU A 259 16.15 -13.56 11.44
CA GLU A 259 17.33 -13.10 12.17
C GLU A 259 17.81 -11.73 11.72
N SER A 260 17.77 -11.48 10.40
CA SER A 260 18.18 -10.20 9.80
C SER A 260 17.19 -9.07 10.04
N ALA A 261 15.91 -9.38 10.32
CA ALA A 261 14.86 -8.36 10.39
C ALA A 261 15.16 -7.27 11.41
N LEU A 262 15.06 -5.99 11.01
CA LEU A 262 15.21 -4.86 11.91
C LEU A 262 14.09 -4.87 12.97
N PHE A 263 12.84 -4.91 12.55
CA PHE A 263 11.69 -4.84 13.45
C PHE A 263 11.06 -6.22 13.69
N LEU A 264 11.07 -6.65 14.94
CA LEU A 264 10.50 -7.93 15.37
C LEU A 264 9.19 -7.74 16.13
N SER A 265 8.25 -8.63 15.87
CA SER A 265 7.01 -8.77 16.68
C SER A 265 7.31 -9.43 18.03
N ILE A 266 6.34 -9.44 18.94
CA ILE A 266 6.43 -10.21 20.20
C ILE A 266 6.69 -11.69 19.95
N GLN A 267 6.21 -12.22 18.81
CA GLN A 267 6.48 -13.60 18.42
C GLN A 267 7.92 -13.80 17.86
N ARG A 268 8.79 -12.79 17.97
CA ARG A 268 10.18 -12.80 17.49
C ARG A 268 10.32 -13.06 15.98
N LYS A 269 9.27 -12.74 15.21
CA LYS A 269 9.23 -12.77 13.75
C LYS A 269 9.24 -11.35 13.19
N ARG A 270 9.73 -11.16 11.97
CA ARG A 270 9.61 -9.89 11.24
C ARG A 270 8.19 -9.35 11.35
N MET A 271 8.04 -8.09 11.65
CA MET A 271 6.71 -7.46 11.69
C MET A 271 6.03 -7.51 10.32
N SER A 272 4.74 -7.77 10.33
CA SER A 272 3.93 -7.69 9.11
C SER A 272 3.46 -6.25 8.85
N VAL A 273 3.17 -5.95 7.58
CA VAL A 273 2.54 -4.67 7.20
C VAL A 273 1.26 -4.44 8.01
N LYS A 274 0.43 -5.48 8.18
CA LYS A 274 -0.83 -5.38 8.93
C LYS A 274 -0.61 -5.07 10.40
N ALA A 275 0.44 -5.60 11.02
CA ALA A 275 0.77 -5.31 12.42
C ALA A 275 1.14 -3.84 12.61
N ILE A 276 1.95 -3.27 11.68
CA ILE A 276 2.29 -1.83 11.72
C ILE A 276 1.05 -0.97 11.42
N GLU A 277 0.21 -1.33 10.45
CA GLU A 277 -1.05 -0.63 10.17
C GLU A 277 -1.96 -0.56 11.38
N ASN A 278 -2.15 -1.69 12.07
CA ASN A 278 -2.98 -1.75 13.27
C ASN A 278 -2.36 -0.88 14.39
N MET A 279 -1.04 -1.02 14.64
CA MET A 279 -0.33 -0.24 15.64
C MET A 279 -0.49 1.27 15.39
N VAL A 280 -0.28 1.73 14.15
CA VAL A 280 -0.45 3.15 13.79
C VAL A 280 -1.90 3.60 13.98
N SER A 281 -2.86 2.80 13.49
CA SER A 281 -4.28 3.13 13.62
C SER A 281 -4.73 3.21 15.08
N ASP A 282 -4.30 2.28 15.92
CA ASP A 282 -4.75 2.19 17.31
C ASP A 282 -4.10 3.29 18.18
N SER A 283 -2.84 3.64 17.92
CA SER A 283 -2.20 4.80 18.59
C SER A 283 -2.84 6.12 18.15
N ALA A 284 -3.06 6.30 16.85
CA ALA A 284 -3.62 7.54 16.34
C ALA A 284 -5.06 7.80 16.79
N LYS A 285 -5.89 6.77 17.03
CA LYS A 285 -7.24 6.93 17.60
C LYS A 285 -7.26 7.55 19.00
N GLN A 286 -6.16 7.48 19.73
CA GLN A 286 -6.03 8.07 21.05
C GLN A 286 -5.68 9.56 21.00
N VAL A 287 -5.13 10.01 19.87
CA VAL A 287 -4.71 11.40 19.63
C VAL A 287 -5.75 12.17 18.83
N THR A 288 -6.36 11.52 17.83
CA THR A 288 -7.33 12.18 16.96
C THR A 288 -8.57 11.32 16.72
N MET A 289 -9.75 11.83 17.08
CA MET A 289 -11.03 11.11 16.97
C MET A 289 -11.58 11.11 15.54
N PHE A 290 -11.25 12.14 14.74
CA PHE A 290 -11.90 12.39 13.44
C PHE A 290 -11.04 11.99 12.25
N LYS A 291 -9.75 11.69 12.45
CA LYS A 291 -8.82 11.35 11.38
C LYS A 291 -8.48 9.86 11.41
N HIS A 292 -8.83 9.14 10.35
CA HIS A 292 -8.37 7.77 10.18
C HIS A 292 -6.92 7.75 9.68
N ILE A 293 -5.98 7.62 10.60
CA ILE A 293 -4.54 7.63 10.32
C ILE A 293 -4.04 6.22 10.02
N THR A 294 -3.24 6.12 8.97
CA THR A 294 -2.56 4.91 8.52
C THR A 294 -1.09 5.25 8.23
N PRO A 295 -0.17 4.27 8.07
CA PRO A 295 1.21 4.56 7.68
C PRO A 295 1.34 5.41 6.40
N HIS A 296 0.40 5.25 5.46
CA HIS A 296 0.35 6.11 4.27
C HIS A 296 0.02 7.58 4.61
N LYS A 297 -0.76 7.80 5.67
CA LYS A 297 -1.07 9.16 6.15
C LYS A 297 0.11 9.78 6.90
N LEU A 298 0.89 8.99 7.64
CA LEU A 298 2.17 9.45 8.23
C LEU A 298 3.14 9.89 7.12
N ARG A 299 3.26 9.12 6.06
CA ARG A 299 4.04 9.52 4.88
C ARG A 299 3.49 10.79 4.20
N SER A 300 2.17 10.96 4.14
CA SER A 300 1.55 12.21 3.62
C SER A 300 1.85 13.39 4.55
N THR A 301 1.89 13.17 5.87
CA THR A 301 2.29 14.17 6.89
C THR A 301 3.73 14.62 6.64
N TYR A 302 4.68 13.66 6.55
CA TYR A 302 6.08 13.96 6.24
C TYR A 302 6.23 14.76 4.94
N GLY A 303 5.64 14.29 3.84
CA GLY A 303 5.76 14.98 2.56
C GLY A 303 5.10 16.37 2.55
N THR A 304 4.03 16.57 3.34
CA THR A 304 3.41 17.88 3.52
C THR A 304 4.34 18.84 4.28
N ASN A 305 4.94 18.37 5.37
CA ASN A 305 5.84 19.18 6.18
C ASN A 305 7.10 19.53 5.37
N LEU A 306 7.70 18.55 4.67
CA LEU A 306 8.83 18.80 3.79
C LEU A 306 8.50 19.84 2.70
N TYR A 307 7.31 19.76 2.08
CA TYR A 307 6.89 20.75 1.10
C TYR A 307 6.64 22.14 1.70
N LYS A 308 6.10 22.21 2.92
CA LYS A 308 5.89 23.50 3.62
C LYS A 308 7.22 24.20 3.92
N GLU A 309 8.24 23.44 4.33
CA GLU A 309 9.56 23.95 4.70
C GLU A 309 10.39 24.33 3.46
N THR A 310 10.46 23.45 2.47
CA THR A 310 11.35 23.64 1.32
C THR A 310 10.71 24.37 0.16
N GLY A 311 9.40 24.26 0.02
CA GLY A 311 8.68 24.74 -1.15
C GLY A 311 8.95 24.00 -2.45
N ASP A 312 9.78 22.99 -2.42
CA ASP A 312 10.23 22.23 -3.60
C ASP A 312 9.47 20.92 -3.74
N ILE A 313 8.60 20.88 -4.76
CA ILE A 313 7.80 19.69 -5.07
C ILE A 313 8.63 18.56 -5.70
N TYR A 314 9.73 18.90 -6.37
CA TYR A 314 10.61 17.91 -6.98
C TYR A 314 11.41 17.20 -5.90
N LEU A 315 11.96 17.93 -4.94
CA LEU A 315 12.61 17.35 -3.77
C LEU A 315 11.67 16.42 -3.00
N VAL A 316 10.43 16.82 -2.77
CA VAL A 316 9.43 15.97 -2.12
C VAL A 316 9.15 14.70 -2.94
N ALA A 317 9.04 14.81 -4.25
CA ALA A 317 8.83 13.64 -5.11
C ALA A 317 10.02 12.68 -5.09
N GLU A 318 11.23 13.21 -5.11
CA GLU A 318 12.49 12.45 -5.06
C GLU A 318 12.61 11.70 -3.73
N VAL A 319 12.54 12.40 -2.60
CA VAL A 319 12.65 11.82 -1.25
C VAL A 319 11.58 10.75 -1.02
N LEU A 320 10.34 11.02 -1.43
CA LEU A 320 9.27 10.04 -1.35
C LEU A 320 9.42 8.90 -2.39
N GLY A 321 10.32 8.98 -3.37
CA GLY A 321 10.46 7.98 -4.43
C GLY A 321 9.18 7.84 -5.26
N HIS A 322 8.63 8.95 -5.73
CA HIS A 322 7.52 9.00 -6.68
C HIS A 322 8.09 9.02 -8.11
N ASN A 323 7.71 8.06 -8.93
CA ASN A 323 8.14 8.00 -10.34
C ASN A 323 7.51 9.13 -11.19
N ASP A 324 6.38 9.68 -10.75
CA ASP A 324 5.66 10.76 -11.42
C ASP A 324 5.42 11.91 -10.45
N VAL A 325 6.07 13.04 -10.74
CA VAL A 325 5.92 14.29 -9.97
C VAL A 325 4.48 14.81 -9.98
N ASN A 326 3.70 14.52 -11.03
CA ASN A 326 2.30 14.91 -11.09
C ASN A 326 1.47 14.25 -9.97
N THR A 327 1.85 13.06 -9.54
CA THR A 327 1.23 12.42 -8.37
C THR A 327 1.46 13.28 -7.13
N THR A 328 2.68 13.77 -6.92
CA THR A 328 3.05 14.66 -5.81
C THR A 328 2.32 15.99 -5.93
N ARG A 329 2.35 16.62 -7.10
CA ARG A 329 1.68 17.90 -7.36
C ARG A 329 0.17 17.85 -7.07
N LYS A 330 -0.51 16.79 -7.50
CA LYS A 330 -1.96 16.61 -7.21
C LYS A 330 -2.25 16.48 -5.72
N HIS A 331 -1.33 15.89 -4.96
CA HIS A 331 -1.46 15.75 -3.51
C HIS A 331 -1.26 17.06 -2.76
N TYR A 332 -0.38 17.94 -3.23
CA TYR A 332 -0.01 19.17 -2.52
C TYR A 332 -0.61 20.45 -3.13
N ALA A 333 -1.42 20.34 -4.20
CA ALA A 333 -2.05 21.48 -4.87
C ALA A 333 -2.90 22.38 -3.93
N ALA A 334 -3.52 21.80 -2.90
CA ALA A 334 -4.28 22.56 -1.91
C ALA A 334 -3.39 23.46 -1.01
N LEU A 335 -2.09 23.15 -0.88
CA LEU A 335 -1.13 23.95 -0.14
C LEU A 335 -0.60 25.15 -0.96
N ASP A 336 -0.78 25.13 -2.28
CA ASP A 336 -0.37 26.21 -3.16
C ASP A 336 -1.18 27.49 -2.94
N GLU A 337 -2.41 27.42 -2.44
CA GLU A 337 -3.20 28.61 -2.13
C GLU A 337 -2.60 29.41 -0.96
N ASP A 338 -2.15 28.75 0.10
CA ASP A 338 -1.47 29.42 1.22
C ASP A 338 -0.14 30.04 0.76
N ARG A 339 0.57 29.36 -0.15
CA ARG A 339 1.80 29.90 -0.75
C ARG A 339 1.52 31.11 -1.64
N LYS A 340 0.47 31.09 -2.45
CA LYS A 340 0.05 32.24 -3.26
C LYS A 340 -0.29 33.45 -2.39
N ARG A 341 -0.97 33.22 -1.25
CA ARG A 341 -1.25 34.29 -0.27
C ARG A 341 0.05 34.83 0.36
N ARG A 342 1.02 33.95 0.69
CA ARG A 342 2.34 34.38 1.19
C ARG A 342 3.14 35.12 0.11
N ALA A 343 3.17 34.61 -1.12
CA ALA A 343 3.86 35.23 -2.24
C ALA A 343 3.33 36.63 -2.54
N ALA A 344 2.01 36.85 -2.45
CA ALA A 344 1.40 38.18 -2.61
C ALA A 344 1.88 39.19 -1.55
N LYS A 345 2.32 38.74 -0.37
CA LYS A 345 2.88 39.57 0.71
C LYS A 345 4.39 39.83 0.57
N VAL A 346 5.08 39.04 -0.22
CA VAL A 346 6.55 39.14 -0.42
C VAL A 346 6.89 40.22 -1.47
N VAL A 347 6.00 40.40 -2.45
CA VAL A 347 6.20 41.42 -3.49
C VAL A 347 5.86 42.77 -2.90
N ARG A 348 6.90 43.52 -2.51
CA ARG A 348 6.77 44.95 -2.10
C ARG A 348 6.75 45.84 -3.32
N MET A 349 5.78 46.72 -3.41
CA MET A 349 5.64 47.66 -4.53
C MET A 349 6.38 48.99 -4.30
N ARG A 350 6.84 49.22 -3.08
CA ARG A 350 7.63 50.41 -2.70
C ARG A 350 8.64 50.01 -1.65
N GLU A 351 9.87 50.46 -1.79
CA GLU A 351 10.87 50.46 -0.71
C GLU A 351 10.51 51.59 0.27
N GLU A 352 10.37 51.29 1.56
CA GLU A 352 10.31 52.31 2.61
C GLU A 352 11.70 52.76 3.01
#